data_c242b8a289cb113e6ab43ece8d17e235
#
_entry.id   c242b8a289cb113e6ab43ece8d17e235
#
_cell.length_a   1.000
_cell.length_b   1.000
_cell.length_c   1.000
_cell.angle_alpha   90.00
_cell.angle_beta   90.00
_cell.angle_gamma   90.00
#
_symmetry.space_group_name_H-M   'P 1'
#
loop_
_entity.id
_entity.type
_entity.pdbx_description
1 polymer ?
#
loop_
_entity_poly.entity_id
_entity_poly.type
_entity_poly.pdbx_seq_one_letter_code
_entity_poly.pdbx_strand_id
1 'polypeptide(L)'
;TDQDLKDMMDVVKIPSLDALFNVIPQEFRLQELLNLPNSLSEKTLTKHMYQLAKHNTDPDSFTSFIGEISYRHYIPAIVKTLSSLPQFYTAYTPYQPEVSQGTLQAIYEFQSLMTNLTEMDLTNASMYDGATSTAEAMIMVCQHQRKNKVLISSLLHPYLKEVLKTYAEMRQIELIPVSADEGSISYPELERLAKEDPAMLIIQSPNVFGIIEELEPVCTMLKARKIATLAAVLEPLSLAIIKTPGACGVDVTTGEAQSFGIAPSYGGPG
;
A
#
# COMPACT_ATOMS: atom_id res chain seq x y z
N THR A 1 -4.06 10.26 45.06
CA THR A 1 -3.58 11.34 45.95
C THR A 1 -2.12 11.10 46.32
N ASP A 2 -1.45 12.10 46.88
CA ASP A 2 -0.05 11.95 47.36
C ASP A 2 0.04 10.88 48.47
N GLN A 3 -1.01 10.71 49.26
CA GLN A 3 -1.06 9.67 50.28
C GLN A 3 -1.09 8.27 49.64
N ASP A 4 -1.90 8.07 48.61
CA ASP A 4 -1.99 6.77 47.91
C ASP A 4 -0.62 6.42 47.31
N LEU A 5 0.06 7.42 46.73
CA LEU A 5 1.42 7.24 46.17
C LEU A 5 2.43 6.81 47.25
N LYS A 6 2.36 7.45 48.43
CA LYS A 6 3.20 7.09 49.56
C LYS A 6 2.92 5.68 50.07
N ASP A 7 1.65 5.33 50.24
CA ASP A 7 1.24 3.98 50.67
C ASP A 7 1.74 2.91 49.64
N MET A 8 1.66 3.20 48.34
CA MET A 8 2.18 2.31 47.33
C MET A 8 3.72 2.18 47.40
N MET A 9 4.44 3.27 47.58
CA MET A 9 5.91 3.25 47.73
C MET A 9 6.34 2.47 48.99
N ASP A 10 5.59 2.59 50.10
CA ASP A 10 5.85 1.86 51.34
C ASP A 10 5.65 0.35 51.15
N VAL A 11 4.62 -0.07 50.40
CA VAL A 11 4.40 -1.48 50.05
C VAL A 11 5.53 -2.06 49.21
N VAL A 12 5.98 -1.32 48.19
CA VAL A 12 7.09 -1.74 47.31
C VAL A 12 8.46 -1.53 47.94
N LYS A 13 8.52 -0.85 49.08
CA LYS A 13 9.74 -0.54 49.84
C LYS A 13 10.75 0.29 49.06
N ILE A 14 10.30 1.31 48.36
CA ILE A 14 11.15 2.27 47.65
C ILE A 14 11.06 3.65 48.31
N PRO A 15 12.16 4.40 48.37
CA PRO A 15 12.19 5.73 49.00
C PRO A 15 11.58 6.81 48.11
N SER A 16 11.52 6.61 46.80
CA SER A 16 11.00 7.56 45.81
C SER A 16 10.69 6.84 44.49
N LEU A 17 9.87 7.46 43.64
CA LEU A 17 9.66 6.97 42.26
C LEU A 17 10.95 6.92 41.46
N ASP A 18 11.86 7.85 41.67
CA ASP A 18 13.16 7.88 41.00
C ASP A 18 14.01 6.64 41.31
N ALA A 19 13.80 6.03 42.46
CA ALA A 19 14.52 4.80 42.84
C ALA A 19 14.19 3.63 41.87
N LEU A 20 13.04 3.64 41.22
CA LEU A 20 12.67 2.63 40.22
C LEU A 20 13.57 2.69 38.99
N PHE A 21 14.14 3.84 38.70
CA PHE A 21 15.00 4.05 37.54
C PHE A 21 16.48 3.84 37.83
N ASN A 22 16.85 3.42 39.06
CA ASN A 22 18.28 3.21 39.43
C ASN A 22 18.96 2.11 38.61
N VAL A 23 18.20 1.27 37.93
CA VAL A 23 18.72 0.29 36.96
C VAL A 23 19.29 0.91 35.67
N ILE A 24 18.93 2.18 35.39
CA ILE A 24 19.46 2.94 34.27
C ILE A 24 20.74 3.65 34.72
N PRO A 25 21.91 3.43 34.10
CA PRO A 25 23.13 4.12 34.42
C PRO A 25 22.93 5.67 34.34
N GLN A 26 23.60 6.38 35.27
CA GLN A 26 23.40 7.84 35.41
C GLN A 26 23.72 8.62 34.12
N GLU A 27 24.70 8.16 33.36
CA GLU A 27 25.11 8.76 32.10
C GLU A 27 24.03 8.71 31.00
N PHE A 28 23.05 7.80 31.10
CA PHE A 28 21.95 7.67 30.14
C PHE A 28 20.66 8.33 30.65
N ARG A 29 20.68 8.92 31.85
CA ARG A 29 19.51 9.57 32.45
C ARG A 29 19.53 11.06 32.10
N LEU A 30 18.41 11.57 31.59
CA LEU A 30 18.22 13.00 31.39
C LEU A 30 18.26 13.73 32.74
N GLN A 31 19.12 14.75 32.85
CA GLN A 31 19.27 15.58 34.04
C GLN A 31 18.35 16.81 34.02
N GLU A 32 17.88 17.17 32.84
CA GLU A 32 17.03 18.35 32.60
C GLU A 32 15.77 17.96 31.86
N LEU A 33 14.74 18.76 31.96
CA LEU A 33 13.53 18.59 31.15
C LEU A 33 13.83 18.77 29.66
N LEU A 34 13.16 18.04 28.83
CA LEU A 34 13.26 18.21 27.39
C LEU A 34 12.89 19.64 26.98
N ASN A 35 13.67 20.23 26.09
CA ASN A 35 13.41 21.56 25.54
C ASN A 35 12.22 21.50 24.55
N LEU A 36 11.03 21.37 25.08
CA LEU A 36 9.77 21.31 24.33
C LEU A 36 8.98 22.61 24.54
N PRO A 37 8.22 23.05 23.53
CA PRO A 37 7.29 24.15 23.69
C PRO A 37 6.27 23.85 24.80
N ASN A 38 5.83 24.89 25.47
CA ASN A 38 4.75 24.77 26.47
C ASN A 38 3.47 24.26 25.83
N SER A 39 2.66 23.52 26.61
CA SER A 39 1.36 23.06 26.17
C SER A 39 0.44 24.23 25.78
N LEU A 40 -0.32 24.05 24.71
CA LEU A 40 -1.30 25.02 24.24
C LEU A 40 -2.69 24.59 24.65
N SER A 41 -3.58 25.56 24.88
CA SER A 41 -5.01 25.22 24.99
C SER A 41 -5.53 24.68 23.65
N GLU A 42 -6.56 23.85 23.65
CA GLU A 42 -7.19 23.31 22.44
C GLU A 42 -7.49 24.40 21.40
N LYS A 43 -8.10 25.51 21.83
CA LYS A 43 -8.40 26.64 20.95
C LYS A 43 -7.15 27.23 20.30
N THR A 44 -6.08 27.39 21.06
CA THR A 44 -4.82 27.96 20.56
C THR A 44 -4.12 26.99 19.62
N LEU A 45 -4.10 25.70 19.98
CA LEU A 45 -3.55 24.63 19.13
C LEU A 45 -4.30 24.54 17.80
N THR A 46 -5.62 24.50 17.83
CA THR A 46 -6.45 24.46 16.62
C THR A 46 -6.15 25.65 15.70
N LYS A 47 -6.09 26.86 16.26
CA LYS A 47 -5.74 28.06 15.48
C LYS A 47 -4.33 27.95 14.87
N HIS A 48 -3.36 27.47 15.63
CA HIS A 48 -1.99 27.28 15.17
C HIS A 48 -1.93 26.25 13.99
N MET A 49 -2.60 25.11 14.15
CA MET A 49 -2.65 24.08 13.10
C MET A 49 -3.33 24.58 11.82
N TYR A 50 -4.42 25.34 11.94
CA TYR A 50 -5.03 25.99 10.78
C TYR A 50 -4.12 27.01 10.09
N GLN A 51 -3.30 27.72 10.85
CA GLN A 51 -2.31 28.64 10.27
C GLN A 51 -1.25 27.87 9.46
N LEU A 52 -0.74 26.78 10.02
CA LEU A 52 0.20 25.90 9.31
C LEU A 52 -0.42 25.28 8.04
N ALA A 53 -1.65 24.79 8.15
CA ALA A 53 -2.37 24.19 7.02
C ALA A 53 -2.53 25.19 5.84
N LYS A 54 -2.73 26.48 6.10
CA LYS A 54 -2.84 27.51 5.09
C LYS A 54 -1.58 27.75 4.24
N HIS A 55 -0.43 27.24 4.67
CA HIS A 55 0.79 27.29 3.86
C HIS A 55 0.82 26.22 2.75
N ASN A 56 -0.07 25.24 2.83
CA ASN A 56 -0.21 24.24 1.78
C ASN A 56 -1.13 24.74 0.67
N THR A 57 -0.85 24.32 -0.55
CA THR A 57 -1.73 24.58 -1.69
C THR A 57 -2.93 23.64 -1.62
N ASP A 58 -4.12 24.21 -1.62
CA ASP A 58 -5.37 23.45 -1.58
C ASP A 58 -5.75 22.98 -2.99
N PRO A 59 -5.92 21.66 -3.21
CA PRO A 59 -6.34 21.12 -4.50
C PRO A 59 -7.75 21.55 -4.92
N ASP A 60 -8.58 22.08 -4.01
CA ASP A 60 -9.89 22.67 -4.35
C ASP A 60 -9.74 24.02 -5.04
N SER A 61 -8.65 24.73 -4.81
CA SER A 61 -8.35 26.04 -5.37
C SER A 61 -7.54 25.99 -6.67
N PHE A 62 -6.93 24.82 -6.99
CA PHE A 62 -6.03 24.66 -8.13
C PHE A 62 -6.29 23.36 -8.87
N THR A 63 -6.13 23.38 -10.19
CA THR A 63 -6.10 22.15 -10.99
C THR A 63 -4.74 21.48 -10.82
N SER A 64 -4.72 20.25 -10.31
CA SER A 64 -3.49 19.48 -10.10
C SER A 64 -3.30 18.46 -11.23
N PHE A 65 -2.08 18.40 -11.75
CA PHE A 65 -1.62 17.39 -12.72
C PHE A 65 -0.45 16.56 -12.16
N ILE A 66 -0.29 16.51 -10.84
CA ILE A 66 0.82 15.80 -10.19
C ILE A 66 0.71 14.29 -10.40
N GLY A 67 -0.49 13.72 -10.28
CA GLY A 67 -0.72 12.26 -10.37
C GLY A 67 -0.27 11.54 -9.10
N GLU A 68 0.78 10.74 -9.21
CA GLU A 68 1.44 10.01 -8.11
C GLU A 68 0.60 8.92 -7.43
N ILE A 69 -0.23 8.21 -8.20
CA ILE A 69 -1.04 7.08 -7.73
C ILE A 69 -2.11 7.48 -6.68
N SER A 70 -2.33 8.76 -6.48
CA SER A 70 -3.37 9.30 -5.60
C SER A 70 -4.33 10.14 -6.42
N TYR A 71 -5.56 9.65 -6.57
CA TYR A 71 -6.53 10.22 -7.49
C TYR A 71 -7.66 10.90 -6.73
N ARG A 72 -8.10 12.05 -7.26
CA ARG A 72 -9.20 12.79 -6.69
C ARG A 72 -10.51 12.34 -7.32
N HIS A 73 -11.28 11.57 -6.59
CA HIS A 73 -12.64 11.16 -6.94
C HIS A 73 -13.66 11.70 -5.96
N TYR A 74 -14.93 11.69 -6.38
CA TYR A 74 -16.02 11.99 -5.48
C TYR A 74 -16.17 10.87 -4.44
N ILE A 75 -16.16 11.24 -3.16
CA ILE A 75 -16.34 10.32 -2.04
C ILE A 75 -17.73 10.58 -1.44
N PRO A 76 -18.68 9.63 -1.53
CA PRO A 76 -19.99 9.78 -0.91
C PRO A 76 -19.89 9.99 0.61
N ALA A 77 -20.74 10.88 1.15
CA ALA A 77 -20.74 11.19 2.59
C ALA A 77 -20.93 9.94 3.48
N ILE A 78 -21.64 8.92 2.97
CA ILE A 78 -21.86 7.67 3.70
C ILE A 78 -20.55 6.92 4.00
N VAL A 79 -19.54 7.02 3.15
CA VAL A 79 -18.23 6.37 3.35
C VAL A 79 -17.59 6.88 4.64
N LYS A 80 -17.52 8.21 4.81
CA LYS A 80 -17.00 8.82 6.03
C LYS A 80 -17.83 8.44 7.26
N THR A 81 -19.15 8.43 7.13
CA THR A 81 -20.06 8.08 8.23
C THR A 81 -19.84 6.65 8.70
N LEU A 82 -19.82 5.70 7.78
CA LEU A 82 -19.65 4.28 8.11
C LEU A 82 -18.25 3.97 8.64
N SER A 83 -17.20 4.51 8.03
CA SER A 83 -15.82 4.28 8.48
C SER A 83 -15.52 4.89 9.86
N SER A 84 -16.30 5.88 10.29
CA SER A 84 -16.19 6.51 11.62
C SER A 84 -16.98 5.80 12.72
N LEU A 85 -17.73 4.74 12.40
CA LEU A 85 -18.46 3.98 13.42
C LEU A 85 -17.48 3.32 14.40
N PRO A 86 -17.75 3.37 15.71
CA PRO A 86 -16.85 2.80 16.72
C PRO A 86 -16.51 1.33 16.48
N GLN A 87 -17.43 0.56 15.89
CA GLN A 87 -17.25 -0.85 15.58
C GLN A 87 -16.08 -1.10 14.60
N PHE A 88 -15.84 -0.17 13.67
CA PHE A 88 -14.72 -0.24 12.73
C PHE A 88 -13.51 0.55 13.22
N TYR A 89 -13.74 1.76 13.75
CA TYR A 89 -12.68 2.67 14.16
C TYR A 89 -11.85 2.13 15.33
N THR A 90 -12.46 1.41 16.26
CA THR A 90 -11.77 0.82 17.41
C THR A 90 -11.35 -0.62 17.20
N ALA A 91 -11.64 -1.21 16.04
CA ALA A 91 -11.23 -2.57 15.74
C ALA A 91 -9.69 -2.68 15.73
N TYR A 92 -9.19 -3.77 16.30
CA TYR A 92 -7.80 -4.16 16.28
C TYR A 92 -7.64 -5.44 15.46
N THR A 93 -6.42 -5.93 15.29
CA THR A 93 -6.17 -7.20 14.60
C THR A 93 -7.04 -8.32 15.19
N PRO A 94 -7.82 -9.04 14.37
CA PRO A 94 -8.80 -10.01 14.85
C PRO A 94 -8.14 -11.33 15.27
N TYR A 95 -7.33 -11.30 16.33
CA TYR A 95 -6.66 -12.50 16.87
C TYR A 95 -7.63 -13.54 17.44
N GLN A 96 -8.73 -13.07 18.03
CA GLN A 96 -9.77 -13.93 18.59
C GLN A 96 -11.00 -13.88 17.69
N PRO A 97 -11.24 -14.91 16.85
CA PRO A 97 -12.36 -14.91 15.92
C PRO A 97 -13.73 -14.84 16.64
N GLU A 98 -13.82 -15.36 17.86
CA GLU A 98 -15.05 -15.37 18.66
C GLU A 98 -15.58 -13.96 18.95
N VAL A 99 -14.70 -12.99 19.17
CA VAL A 99 -15.06 -11.59 19.46
C VAL A 99 -14.90 -10.66 18.26
N SER A 100 -14.36 -11.15 17.14
CA SER A 100 -14.04 -10.38 15.95
C SER A 100 -14.83 -10.80 14.70
N GLN A 101 -15.94 -11.49 14.88
CA GLN A 101 -16.74 -12.07 13.79
C GLN A 101 -17.17 -11.03 12.74
N GLY A 102 -17.65 -9.85 13.18
CA GLY A 102 -18.07 -8.79 12.27
C GLY A 102 -16.90 -8.20 11.47
N THR A 103 -15.74 -8.00 12.09
CA THR A 103 -14.53 -7.54 11.40
C THR A 103 -14.04 -8.57 10.39
N LEU A 104 -14.01 -9.84 10.77
CA LEU A 104 -13.63 -10.93 9.87
C LEU A 104 -14.60 -11.08 8.69
N GLN A 105 -15.89 -10.91 8.93
CA GLN A 105 -16.89 -10.92 7.86
C GLN A 105 -16.66 -9.75 6.88
N ALA A 106 -16.42 -8.54 7.38
CA ALA A 106 -16.15 -7.38 6.52
C ALA A 106 -14.89 -7.59 5.66
N ILE A 107 -13.83 -8.16 6.22
CA ILE A 107 -12.61 -8.52 5.49
C ILE A 107 -12.92 -9.57 4.41
N TYR A 108 -13.68 -10.60 4.74
CA TYR A 108 -14.06 -11.66 3.80
C TYR A 108 -14.93 -11.12 2.65
N GLU A 109 -15.88 -10.23 2.96
CA GLU A 109 -16.70 -9.57 1.95
C GLU A 109 -15.85 -8.67 1.03
N PHE A 110 -14.89 -7.95 1.59
CA PHE A 110 -13.92 -7.17 0.79
C PHE A 110 -13.14 -8.07 -0.18
N GLN A 111 -12.64 -9.22 0.29
CA GLN A 111 -11.96 -10.18 -0.56
C GLN A 111 -12.87 -10.66 -1.71
N SER A 112 -14.13 -10.95 -1.41
CA SER A 112 -15.11 -11.37 -2.42
C SER A 112 -15.41 -10.27 -3.44
N LEU A 113 -15.48 -9.00 -2.99
CA LEU A 113 -15.65 -7.85 -3.87
C LEU A 113 -14.45 -7.68 -4.81
N MET A 114 -13.24 -7.84 -4.30
CA MET A 114 -12.02 -7.72 -5.10
C MET A 114 -11.89 -8.84 -6.13
N THR A 115 -12.20 -10.09 -5.77
CA THR A 115 -12.23 -11.19 -6.74
C THR A 115 -13.26 -10.95 -7.84
N ASN A 116 -14.46 -10.49 -7.50
CA ASN A 116 -15.49 -10.17 -8.47
C ASN A 116 -15.09 -9.00 -9.39
N LEU A 117 -14.44 -7.97 -8.84
CA LEU A 117 -14.02 -6.80 -9.61
C LEU A 117 -12.88 -7.09 -10.57
N THR A 118 -11.94 -7.94 -10.16
CA THR A 118 -10.75 -8.28 -10.95
C THR A 118 -10.93 -9.54 -11.79
N GLU A 119 -11.99 -10.34 -11.53
CA GLU A 119 -12.22 -11.67 -12.06
C GLU A 119 -11.06 -12.64 -11.79
N MET A 120 -10.35 -12.44 -10.67
CA MET A 120 -9.36 -13.37 -10.16
C MET A 120 -10.03 -14.44 -9.29
N ASP A 121 -9.45 -15.63 -9.18
CA ASP A 121 -10.02 -16.74 -8.39
C ASP A 121 -9.94 -16.49 -6.88
N LEU A 122 -8.89 -15.83 -6.43
CA LEU A 122 -8.58 -15.59 -5.02
C LEU A 122 -8.00 -14.19 -4.81
N THR A 123 -8.18 -13.65 -3.61
CA THR A 123 -7.46 -12.46 -3.14
C THR A 123 -7.09 -12.57 -1.67
N ASN A 124 -6.08 -11.82 -1.25
CA ASN A 124 -5.75 -11.65 0.16
C ASN A 124 -6.65 -10.57 0.81
N ALA A 125 -6.49 -10.35 2.11
CA ALA A 125 -7.27 -9.34 2.83
C ALA A 125 -6.89 -7.90 2.46
N SER A 126 -5.61 -7.62 2.26
CA SER A 126 -5.00 -6.41 1.67
C SER A 126 -3.49 -6.40 1.90
N MET A 127 -2.80 -5.47 1.25
CA MET A 127 -1.39 -5.13 1.48
C MET A 127 -1.30 -3.64 1.85
N TYR A 128 -0.11 -3.12 2.13
CA TYR A 128 0.06 -1.71 2.51
C TYR A 128 -0.20 -0.74 1.36
N ASP A 129 0.31 -1.06 0.18
CA ASP A 129 0.13 -0.29 -1.05
C ASP A 129 0.37 -1.15 -2.30
N GLY A 130 0.06 -0.64 -3.48
CA GLY A 130 0.22 -1.36 -4.73
C GLY A 130 1.67 -1.66 -5.09
N ALA A 131 2.60 -0.82 -4.70
CA ALA A 131 4.02 -1.02 -5.03
C ALA A 131 4.63 -2.15 -4.19
N THR A 132 4.41 -2.16 -2.87
CA THR A 132 4.85 -3.26 -2.00
C THR A 132 4.10 -4.54 -2.31
N SER A 133 2.80 -4.47 -2.61
CA SER A 133 2.01 -5.61 -3.08
C SER A 133 2.61 -6.25 -4.34
N THR A 134 3.01 -5.43 -5.31
CA THR A 134 3.66 -5.91 -6.54
C THR A 134 5.03 -6.54 -6.25
N ALA A 135 5.81 -5.96 -5.34
CA ALA A 135 7.11 -6.49 -4.96
C ALA A 135 6.99 -7.84 -4.22
N GLU A 136 6.03 -7.99 -3.31
CA GLU A 136 5.77 -9.26 -2.64
C GLU A 136 5.25 -10.33 -3.61
N ALA A 137 4.38 -9.95 -4.55
CA ALA A 137 3.93 -10.85 -5.61
C ALA A 137 5.09 -11.30 -6.53
N MET A 138 6.01 -10.41 -6.86
CA MET A 138 7.24 -10.74 -7.59
C MET A 138 8.05 -11.81 -6.85
N ILE A 139 8.30 -11.61 -5.55
CA ILE A 139 9.03 -12.57 -4.71
C ILE A 139 8.30 -13.91 -4.66
N MET A 140 6.99 -13.89 -4.45
CA MET A 140 6.15 -15.09 -4.39
C MET A 140 6.27 -15.93 -5.68
N VAL A 141 6.15 -15.30 -6.85
CA VAL A 141 6.23 -15.98 -8.14
C VAL A 141 7.65 -16.50 -8.40
N CYS A 142 8.68 -15.72 -8.12
CA CYS A 142 10.08 -16.15 -8.26
C CYS A 142 10.39 -17.37 -7.40
N GLN A 143 9.92 -17.40 -6.15
CA GLN A 143 10.09 -18.54 -5.25
C GLN A 143 9.31 -19.77 -5.73
N HIS A 144 8.07 -19.58 -6.16
CA HIS A 144 7.23 -20.67 -6.67
C HIS A 144 7.84 -21.32 -7.91
N GLN A 145 8.32 -20.51 -8.85
CA GLN A 145 8.92 -20.99 -10.10
C GLN A 145 10.41 -21.37 -9.95
N ARG A 146 11.04 -21.04 -8.81
CA ARG A 146 12.49 -21.21 -8.56
C ARG A 146 13.34 -20.52 -9.62
N LYS A 147 12.97 -19.32 -10.01
CA LYS A 147 13.63 -18.46 -10.97
C LYS A 147 13.88 -17.08 -10.37
N ASN A 148 14.91 -16.39 -10.84
CA ASN A 148 15.30 -15.08 -10.32
C ASN A 148 15.37 -13.98 -11.40
N LYS A 149 14.83 -14.22 -12.60
CA LYS A 149 14.71 -13.21 -13.66
C LYS A 149 13.26 -12.77 -13.80
N VAL A 150 13.02 -11.47 -13.86
CA VAL A 150 11.71 -10.87 -13.99
C VAL A 150 11.73 -9.82 -15.08
N LEU A 151 10.83 -9.94 -16.05
CA LEU A 151 10.61 -8.90 -17.04
C LEU A 151 9.74 -7.80 -16.44
N ILE A 152 10.12 -6.54 -16.63
CA ILE A 152 9.31 -5.39 -16.20
C ILE A 152 9.05 -4.47 -17.39
N SER A 153 7.80 -4.05 -17.57
CA SER A 153 7.48 -3.04 -18.58
C SER A 153 8.19 -1.72 -18.24
N SER A 154 8.82 -1.08 -19.24
CA SER A 154 9.38 0.26 -19.08
C SER A 154 8.29 1.32 -18.81
N LEU A 155 7.01 0.97 -19.01
CA LEU A 155 5.84 1.82 -18.84
C LEU A 155 5.16 1.68 -17.45
N LEU A 156 5.82 1.03 -16.50
CA LEU A 156 5.42 1.07 -15.10
C LEU A 156 5.59 2.47 -14.51
N HIS A 157 4.75 2.84 -13.57
CA HIS A 157 4.92 4.06 -12.79
C HIS A 157 6.32 4.12 -12.14
N PRO A 158 7.02 5.27 -12.15
CA PRO A 158 8.38 5.38 -11.60
C PRO A 158 8.49 4.89 -10.15
N TYR A 159 7.56 5.27 -9.29
CA TYR A 159 7.52 4.81 -7.89
C TYR A 159 7.50 3.28 -7.79
N LEU A 160 6.65 2.62 -8.58
CA LEU A 160 6.58 1.16 -8.62
C LEU A 160 7.94 0.53 -9.02
N LYS A 161 8.61 1.11 -10.02
CA LYS A 161 9.94 0.64 -10.46
C LYS A 161 11.00 0.74 -9.36
N GLU A 162 11.02 1.85 -8.61
CA GLU A 162 12.00 2.03 -7.53
C GLU A 162 11.78 1.07 -6.36
N VAL A 163 10.52 0.81 -5.99
CA VAL A 163 10.19 -0.19 -4.96
C VAL A 163 10.60 -1.59 -5.43
N LEU A 164 10.23 -1.98 -6.66
CA LEU A 164 10.63 -3.27 -7.23
C LEU A 164 12.14 -3.45 -7.24
N LYS A 165 12.89 -2.41 -7.62
CA LYS A 165 14.36 -2.43 -7.61
C LYS A 165 14.92 -2.69 -6.22
N THR A 166 14.42 -1.98 -5.20
CA THR A 166 14.85 -2.16 -3.82
C THR A 166 14.65 -3.60 -3.34
N TYR A 167 13.47 -4.16 -3.58
CA TYR A 167 13.17 -5.55 -3.19
C TYR A 167 13.98 -6.57 -4.00
N ALA A 168 14.14 -6.33 -5.30
CA ALA A 168 14.89 -7.22 -6.19
C ALA A 168 16.37 -7.32 -5.80
N GLU A 169 17.01 -6.19 -5.49
CA GLU A 169 18.41 -6.15 -5.02
C GLU A 169 18.61 -7.00 -3.76
N MET A 170 17.72 -6.88 -2.76
CA MET A 170 17.81 -7.65 -1.52
C MET A 170 17.57 -9.16 -1.73
N ARG A 171 16.85 -9.54 -2.76
CA ARG A 171 16.49 -10.92 -3.09
C ARG A 171 17.32 -11.53 -4.23
N GLN A 172 18.28 -10.78 -4.78
CA GLN A 172 19.09 -11.21 -5.93
C GLN A 172 18.22 -11.59 -7.14
N ILE A 173 17.15 -10.83 -7.35
CA ILE A 173 16.29 -10.95 -8.53
C ILE A 173 16.79 -9.98 -9.60
N GLU A 174 16.98 -10.47 -10.81
CA GLU A 174 17.37 -9.67 -11.98
C GLU A 174 16.11 -9.07 -12.64
N LEU A 175 16.01 -7.74 -12.63
CA LEU A 175 14.96 -7.02 -13.34
C LEU A 175 15.40 -6.69 -14.75
N ILE A 176 14.70 -7.19 -15.75
CA ILE A 176 15.00 -6.99 -17.17
C ILE A 176 13.92 -6.09 -17.78
N PRO A 177 14.24 -4.86 -18.16
CA PRO A 177 13.25 -3.96 -18.75
C PRO A 177 12.85 -4.41 -20.16
N VAL A 178 11.54 -4.39 -20.44
CA VAL A 178 10.98 -4.50 -21.78
C VAL A 178 10.67 -3.11 -22.28
N SER A 179 11.21 -2.73 -23.42
CA SER A 179 11.01 -1.39 -24.00
C SER A 179 9.57 -1.14 -24.43
N ALA A 180 9.27 0.12 -24.66
CA ALA A 180 8.01 0.56 -25.24
C ALA A 180 8.13 0.76 -26.74
N ASP A 181 7.00 0.55 -27.44
CA ASP A 181 6.81 0.88 -28.83
C ASP A 181 5.46 1.59 -28.97
N GLU A 182 5.45 2.79 -29.55
CA GLU A 182 4.26 3.65 -29.71
C GLU A 182 3.42 3.83 -28.43
N GLY A 183 4.06 3.82 -27.24
CA GLY A 183 3.40 4.04 -25.94
C GLY A 183 2.85 2.77 -25.28
N SER A 184 2.99 1.60 -25.89
CA SER A 184 2.64 0.28 -25.33
C SER A 184 3.89 -0.60 -25.22
N ILE A 185 3.76 -1.75 -24.56
CA ILE A 185 4.86 -2.72 -24.45
C ILE A 185 5.29 -3.23 -25.82
N SER A 186 6.61 -3.27 -26.10
CA SER A 186 7.13 -3.80 -27.36
C SER A 186 6.99 -5.32 -27.45
N TYR A 187 6.08 -5.79 -28.28
CA TYR A 187 5.85 -7.22 -28.50
C TYR A 187 7.09 -7.96 -29.07
N PRO A 188 7.82 -7.44 -30.07
CA PRO A 188 9.01 -8.11 -30.58
C PRO A 188 10.09 -8.29 -29.51
N GLU A 189 10.27 -7.28 -28.66
CA GLU A 189 11.25 -7.38 -27.58
C GLU A 189 10.79 -8.32 -26.47
N LEU A 190 9.51 -8.25 -26.08
CA LEU A 190 8.94 -9.17 -25.12
C LEU A 190 9.10 -10.62 -25.59
N GLU A 191 8.81 -10.92 -26.85
CA GLU A 191 8.99 -12.26 -27.42
C GLU A 191 10.46 -12.72 -27.41
N ARG A 192 11.40 -11.82 -27.66
CA ARG A 192 12.83 -12.08 -27.59
C ARG A 192 13.26 -12.41 -26.15
N LEU A 193 12.88 -11.56 -25.18
CA LEU A 193 13.25 -11.71 -23.77
C LEU A 193 12.57 -12.91 -23.10
N ALA A 194 11.37 -13.28 -23.53
CA ALA A 194 10.67 -14.47 -23.04
C ALA A 194 11.47 -15.78 -23.31
N LYS A 195 12.44 -15.77 -24.22
CA LYS A 195 13.33 -16.93 -24.47
C LYS A 195 14.41 -17.09 -23.40
N GLU A 196 14.64 -16.10 -22.56
CA GLU A 196 15.59 -16.13 -21.45
C GLU A 196 15.05 -16.84 -20.20
N ASP A 197 13.90 -17.45 -20.31
CA ASP A 197 13.22 -18.22 -19.24
C ASP A 197 12.97 -17.43 -17.95
N PRO A 198 12.40 -16.20 -18.00
CA PRO A 198 12.07 -15.45 -16.81
C PRO A 198 10.95 -16.12 -15.99
N ALA A 199 10.82 -15.72 -14.71
CA ALA A 199 9.73 -16.16 -13.86
C ALA A 199 8.40 -15.54 -14.29
N MET A 200 8.43 -14.25 -14.60
CA MET A 200 7.23 -13.48 -14.89
C MET A 200 7.51 -12.21 -15.68
N LEU A 201 6.43 -11.63 -16.21
CA LEU A 201 6.33 -10.24 -16.63
C LEU A 201 5.51 -9.44 -15.61
N ILE A 202 5.97 -8.25 -15.26
CA ILE A 202 5.19 -7.23 -14.54
C ILE A 202 4.81 -6.13 -15.54
N ILE A 203 3.51 -5.91 -15.72
CA ILE A 203 2.95 -4.92 -16.65
C ILE A 203 1.91 -4.08 -15.90
N GLN A 204 1.77 -2.81 -16.22
CA GLN A 204 0.76 -1.91 -15.67
C GLN A 204 -0.28 -1.59 -16.74
N SER A 205 -1.56 -1.69 -16.40
CA SER A 205 -2.65 -1.30 -17.31
C SER A 205 -3.82 -0.69 -16.50
N PRO A 206 -4.24 0.55 -16.83
CA PRO A 206 -3.60 1.48 -17.76
C PRO A 206 -2.14 1.79 -17.36
N ASN A 207 -1.26 2.00 -18.34
CA ASN A 207 0.15 2.26 -18.09
C ASN A 207 0.41 3.72 -17.64
N VAL A 208 1.67 4.09 -17.42
CA VAL A 208 2.05 5.42 -16.93
C VAL A 208 1.57 6.59 -17.82
N PHE A 209 1.29 6.34 -19.08
CA PHE A 209 0.72 7.32 -20.01
C PHE A 209 -0.80 7.25 -20.14
N GLY A 210 -1.47 6.38 -19.37
CA GLY A 210 -2.92 6.16 -19.44
C GLY A 210 -3.35 5.28 -20.62
N ILE A 211 -2.42 4.64 -21.31
CA ILE A 211 -2.71 3.73 -22.42
C ILE A 211 -3.09 2.36 -21.84
N ILE A 212 -4.15 1.78 -22.38
CA ILE A 212 -4.61 0.44 -22.02
C ILE A 212 -3.75 -0.58 -22.77
N GLU A 213 -3.00 -1.40 -22.02
CA GLU A 213 -2.20 -2.47 -22.58
C GLU A 213 -3.08 -3.66 -23.03
N GLU A 214 -2.74 -4.30 -24.10
CA GLU A 214 -3.43 -5.48 -24.60
C GLU A 214 -3.00 -6.74 -23.79
N LEU A 215 -3.56 -6.91 -22.60
CA LEU A 215 -3.15 -7.97 -21.66
C LEU A 215 -3.41 -9.39 -22.22
N GLU A 216 -4.52 -9.63 -22.90
CA GLU A 216 -4.91 -10.97 -23.35
C GLU A 216 -3.92 -11.63 -24.32
N PRO A 217 -3.44 -10.96 -25.41
CA PRO A 217 -2.41 -11.54 -26.25
C PRO A 217 -1.05 -11.69 -25.53
N VAL A 218 -0.70 -10.76 -24.62
CA VAL A 218 0.50 -10.87 -23.76
C VAL A 218 0.41 -12.14 -22.90
N CYS A 219 -0.68 -12.33 -22.18
CA CYS A 219 -0.91 -13.50 -21.33
C CYS A 219 -0.85 -14.79 -22.15
N THR A 220 -1.51 -14.82 -23.30
CA THR A 220 -1.54 -16.02 -24.18
C THR A 220 -0.13 -16.42 -24.60
N MET A 221 0.67 -15.44 -25.03
CA MET A 221 2.06 -15.68 -25.47
C MET A 221 2.94 -16.19 -24.31
N LEU A 222 2.84 -15.59 -23.14
CA LEU A 222 3.68 -15.93 -21.99
C LEU A 222 3.26 -17.26 -21.34
N LYS A 223 1.96 -17.55 -21.27
CA LYS A 223 1.42 -18.81 -20.75
C LYS A 223 1.90 -20.01 -21.53
N ALA A 224 2.03 -19.90 -22.86
CA ALA A 224 2.60 -20.95 -23.72
C ALA A 224 4.05 -21.30 -23.33
N ARG A 225 4.76 -20.40 -22.65
CA ARG A 225 6.14 -20.56 -22.17
C ARG A 225 6.23 -20.80 -20.66
N LYS A 226 5.12 -20.92 -19.96
CA LYS A 226 5.03 -21.05 -18.50
C LYS A 226 5.66 -19.86 -17.75
N ILE A 227 5.57 -18.67 -18.33
CA ILE A 227 5.97 -17.41 -17.73
C ILE A 227 4.70 -16.76 -17.16
N ALA A 228 4.71 -16.43 -15.88
CA ALA A 228 3.57 -15.78 -15.25
C ALA A 228 3.42 -14.32 -15.69
N THR A 229 2.20 -13.81 -15.67
CA THR A 229 1.92 -12.39 -15.91
C THR A 229 1.33 -11.77 -14.66
N LEU A 230 1.91 -10.65 -14.21
CA LEU A 230 1.36 -9.80 -13.17
C LEU A 230 0.91 -8.47 -13.78
N ALA A 231 -0.37 -8.14 -13.59
CA ALA A 231 -0.92 -6.84 -13.94
C ALA A 231 -1.03 -5.93 -12.70
N ALA A 232 -0.36 -4.78 -12.73
CA ALA A 232 -0.52 -3.72 -11.74
C ALA A 232 -1.63 -2.76 -12.19
N VAL A 233 -2.66 -2.60 -11.35
CA VAL A 233 -3.82 -1.73 -11.58
C VAL A 233 -3.78 -0.61 -10.55
N LEU A 234 -3.15 0.52 -10.92
CA LEU A 234 -2.96 1.64 -9.99
C LEU A 234 -4.19 2.54 -9.86
N GLU A 235 -5.08 2.52 -10.86
CA GLU A 235 -6.37 3.21 -10.82
C GLU A 235 -7.51 2.16 -10.98
N PRO A 236 -8.01 1.61 -9.87
CA PRO A 236 -8.94 0.48 -9.93
C PRO A 236 -10.32 0.83 -10.49
N LEU A 237 -10.73 2.11 -10.53
CA LEU A 237 -11.98 2.51 -11.17
C LEU A 237 -11.95 2.26 -12.69
N SER A 238 -10.77 2.14 -13.28
CA SER A 238 -10.63 1.73 -14.70
C SER A 238 -11.28 0.37 -14.99
N LEU A 239 -11.30 -0.54 -14.01
CA LEU A 239 -11.90 -1.87 -14.13
C LEU A 239 -13.42 -1.84 -14.39
N ALA A 240 -14.08 -0.69 -14.15
CA ALA A 240 -15.50 -0.52 -14.49
C ALA A 240 -15.76 -0.40 -16.00
N ILE A 241 -14.74 -0.12 -16.81
CA ILE A 241 -14.86 0.18 -18.23
C ILE A 241 -13.89 -0.58 -19.13
N ILE A 242 -12.88 -1.23 -18.58
CA ILE A 242 -11.91 -2.04 -19.33
C ILE A 242 -12.05 -3.52 -18.97
N LYS A 243 -11.59 -4.39 -19.86
CA LYS A 243 -11.55 -5.83 -19.60
C LYS A 243 -10.67 -6.13 -18.39
N THR A 244 -11.19 -6.91 -17.47
CA THR A 244 -10.52 -7.21 -16.20
C THR A 244 -9.26 -8.05 -16.38
N PRO A 245 -8.29 -7.98 -15.49
CA PRO A 245 -7.07 -8.79 -15.56
C PRO A 245 -7.38 -10.31 -15.59
N GLY A 246 -8.31 -10.79 -14.76
CA GLY A 246 -8.69 -12.19 -14.72
C GLY A 246 -9.27 -12.67 -16.05
N ALA A 247 -10.18 -11.88 -16.65
CA ALA A 247 -10.74 -12.18 -17.98
C ALA A 247 -9.67 -12.17 -19.10
N CYS A 248 -8.58 -11.43 -18.92
CA CYS A 248 -7.44 -11.42 -19.83
C CYS A 248 -6.48 -12.62 -19.62
N GLY A 249 -6.68 -13.40 -18.57
CA GLY A 249 -5.83 -14.55 -18.24
C GLY A 249 -4.54 -14.20 -17.48
N VAL A 250 -4.52 -13.07 -16.78
CA VAL A 250 -3.45 -12.65 -15.86
C VAL A 250 -3.37 -13.62 -14.68
N ASP A 251 -2.16 -13.98 -14.27
CA ASP A 251 -1.95 -14.93 -13.16
C ASP A 251 -1.99 -14.24 -11.79
N VAL A 252 -1.51 -13.00 -11.69
CA VAL A 252 -1.50 -12.20 -10.46
C VAL A 252 -1.91 -10.76 -10.77
N THR A 253 -2.80 -10.21 -9.95
CA THR A 253 -3.20 -8.80 -10.04
C THR A 253 -2.86 -8.10 -8.73
N THR A 254 -2.22 -6.95 -8.83
CA THR A 254 -1.94 -6.04 -7.70
C THR A 254 -2.44 -4.65 -8.04
N GLY A 255 -2.61 -3.78 -7.04
CA GLY A 255 -3.07 -2.42 -7.32
C GLY A 255 -3.31 -1.60 -6.07
N GLU A 256 -3.86 -0.43 -6.27
CA GLU A 256 -4.28 0.48 -5.21
C GLU A 256 -5.80 0.42 -5.01
N ALA A 257 -6.25 0.71 -3.81
CA ALA A 257 -7.69 0.78 -3.49
C ALA A 257 -8.13 2.20 -3.07
N GLN A 258 -7.23 3.18 -3.14
CA GLN A 258 -7.48 4.56 -2.69
C GLN A 258 -8.73 5.15 -3.34
N SER A 259 -8.92 4.95 -4.64
CA SER A 259 -10.03 5.50 -5.41
C SER A 259 -11.41 4.97 -5.01
N PHE A 260 -11.47 3.88 -4.23
CA PHE A 260 -12.74 3.33 -3.74
C PHE A 260 -13.35 4.11 -2.57
N GLY A 261 -12.73 5.18 -2.10
CA GLY A 261 -13.33 6.06 -1.10
C GLY A 261 -12.38 6.62 -0.07
N ILE A 262 -11.08 6.56 -0.31
CA ILE A 262 -10.06 7.20 0.54
C ILE A 262 -9.67 8.54 -0.09
N ALA A 263 -9.67 9.61 0.71
CA ALA A 263 -9.20 10.91 0.26
C ALA A 263 -7.70 10.86 -0.09
N PRO A 264 -7.22 11.70 -1.04
CA PRO A 264 -5.81 11.71 -1.44
C PRO A 264 -4.81 11.92 -0.29
N SER A 265 -5.19 12.61 0.80
CA SER A 265 -4.43 12.75 2.06
C SER A 265 -2.94 13.04 1.85
N TYR A 266 -2.61 13.97 0.96
CA TYR A 266 -1.23 14.34 0.59
C TYR A 266 -0.39 13.18 -0.02
N GLY A 267 -1.05 12.23 -0.67
CA GLY A 267 -0.40 11.10 -1.33
C GLY A 267 -0.35 9.81 -0.53
N GLY A 268 -1.09 9.73 0.56
CA GLY A 268 -1.24 8.46 1.27
C GLY A 268 -1.38 8.58 2.79
N PRO A 269 -1.58 7.44 3.45
CA PRO A 269 -1.75 6.09 2.88
C PRO A 269 -3.04 5.93 2.09
N GLY A 270 -3.01 5.13 1.01
CA GLY A 270 -4.13 4.86 0.13
C GLY A 270 -4.58 3.40 0.11
#